data_6e7cec6fadd9f751f471c402c4d4568b
#
_entry.id   6e7cec6fadd9f751f471c402c4d4568b
#
_cell.length_a   1.000
_cell.length_b   1.000
_cell.length_c   1.000
_cell.angle_alpha   90.00
_cell.angle_beta   90.00
_cell.angle_gamma   90.00
#
_symmetry.space_group_name_H-M   'P 1'
#
loop_
_entity.id
_entity.type
_entity.pdbx_description
1 polymer ?
#
loop_
_entity_poly.entity_id
_entity_poly.type
_entity_poly.pdbx_seq_one_letter_code
_entity_poly.pdbx_strand_id
1 'polypeptide(L)'
;RDLPGMKCPWAEDLADAKRVATKLDIDFRIFDFEEEYHQKVVDYMLSEFQKGNTPNPDIMCNQEIKFKLFYEVAKEQGADLIATGHYASSDSKNLLKAVDQNKDQTYFLYRISEEAVASTIFPLGRLNKPEVKQLAADNHLDNAYKKESMGVCFVGEVGMHDFLKEYFPVTPGEVIDRESNQVVGVHDGAVFYTIG
;
A
#
# COMPACT_ATOMS: atom_id res chain seq x y z
N ARG A 1 16.10 1.74 -7.75
CA ARG A 1 17.44 1.34 -7.22
C ARG A 1 17.21 0.79 -5.82
N ASP A 2 17.50 -0.49 -5.63
CA ASP A 2 17.49 -1.09 -4.30
C ASP A 2 18.49 -0.35 -3.42
N LEU A 3 18.03 0.25 -2.33
CA LEU A 3 18.92 0.77 -1.30
C LEU A 3 19.73 -0.40 -0.70
N PRO A 4 20.99 -0.20 -0.31
CA PRO A 4 21.80 -1.25 0.30
C PRO A 4 21.06 -1.86 1.52
N GLY A 5 20.76 -3.14 1.47
CA GLY A 5 20.00 -3.85 2.51
C GLY A 5 18.48 -3.96 2.30
N MET A 6 17.91 -3.26 1.32
CA MET A 6 16.53 -3.45 0.91
C MET A 6 16.42 -4.65 -0.04
N LYS A 7 15.78 -5.71 0.41
CA LYS A 7 15.25 -6.75 -0.48
C LYS A 7 13.81 -6.34 -0.81
N CYS A 8 13.62 -5.70 -1.94
CA CYS A 8 12.27 -5.52 -2.46
C CYS A 8 11.69 -6.91 -2.78
N PRO A 9 10.57 -7.32 -2.18
CA PRO A 9 10.02 -8.66 -2.38
C PRO A 9 9.37 -8.85 -3.77
N TRP A 10 9.46 -7.85 -4.67
CA TRP A 10 8.76 -7.85 -5.95
C TRP A 10 9.02 -9.11 -6.79
N ALA A 11 10.25 -9.63 -6.80
CA ALA A 11 10.58 -10.80 -7.59
C ALA A 11 9.88 -12.07 -7.08
N GLU A 12 9.77 -12.22 -5.76
CA GLU A 12 9.03 -13.30 -5.12
C GLU A 12 7.53 -13.13 -5.34
N ASP A 13 6.99 -11.94 -5.13
CA ASP A 13 5.57 -11.63 -5.34
C ASP A 13 5.17 -11.82 -6.81
N LEU A 14 6.06 -11.44 -7.75
CA LEU A 14 5.86 -11.69 -9.18
C LEU A 14 5.83 -13.19 -9.50
N ALA A 15 6.73 -13.98 -8.89
CA ALA A 15 6.76 -15.43 -9.07
C ALA A 15 5.50 -16.09 -8.49
N ASP A 16 5.03 -15.62 -7.33
CA ASP A 16 3.78 -16.08 -6.72
C ASP A 16 2.58 -15.78 -7.63
N ALA A 17 2.48 -14.55 -8.13
CA ALA A 17 1.41 -14.14 -9.02
C ALA A 17 1.38 -14.98 -10.32
N LYS A 18 2.55 -15.22 -10.91
CA LYS A 18 2.67 -16.09 -12.09
C LYS A 18 2.22 -17.53 -11.82
N ARG A 19 2.61 -18.10 -10.67
CA ARG A 19 2.18 -19.45 -10.27
C ARG A 19 0.66 -19.53 -10.12
N VAL A 20 0.06 -18.55 -9.45
CA VAL A 20 -1.40 -18.48 -9.28
C VAL A 20 -2.10 -18.35 -10.63
N ALA A 21 -1.66 -17.44 -11.49
CA ALA A 21 -2.26 -17.25 -12.82
C ALA A 21 -2.17 -18.52 -13.68
N THR A 22 -1.00 -19.17 -13.68
CA THR A 22 -0.82 -20.46 -14.41
C THR A 22 -1.74 -21.54 -13.86
N LYS A 23 -1.90 -21.62 -12.53
CA LYS A 23 -2.74 -22.64 -11.91
C LYS A 23 -4.23 -22.44 -12.21
N LEU A 24 -4.64 -21.18 -12.32
CA LEU A 24 -6.03 -20.82 -12.62
C LEU A 24 -6.32 -20.74 -14.13
N ASP A 25 -5.30 -20.99 -14.97
CA ASP A 25 -5.38 -20.88 -16.43
C ASP A 25 -5.91 -19.52 -16.90
N ILE A 26 -5.37 -18.44 -16.30
CA ILE A 26 -5.71 -17.06 -16.66
C ILE A 26 -4.49 -16.32 -17.22
N ASP A 27 -4.74 -15.40 -18.14
CA ASP A 27 -3.70 -14.54 -18.71
C ASP A 27 -2.98 -13.73 -17.63
N PHE A 28 -1.67 -13.60 -17.80
CA PHE A 28 -0.82 -12.83 -16.91
C PHE A 28 -0.09 -11.72 -17.67
N ARG A 29 -0.24 -10.49 -17.21
CA ARG A 29 0.43 -9.33 -17.77
C ARG A 29 1.18 -8.56 -16.70
N ILE A 30 2.26 -7.91 -17.09
CA ILE A 30 3.07 -7.06 -16.22
C ILE A 30 3.04 -5.65 -16.80
N PHE A 31 2.74 -4.70 -15.93
CA PHE A 31 2.85 -3.27 -16.21
C PHE A 31 3.88 -2.68 -15.27
N ASP A 32 4.83 -1.96 -15.83
CA ASP A 32 5.87 -1.29 -15.07
C ASP A 32 5.46 0.16 -14.85
N PHE A 33 5.33 0.55 -13.59
CA PHE A 33 4.98 1.90 -13.13
C PHE A 33 6.02 2.43 -12.12
N GLU A 34 7.27 1.95 -12.19
CA GLU A 34 8.31 2.31 -11.22
C GLU A 34 8.55 3.82 -11.22
N GLU A 35 8.67 4.44 -12.39
CA GLU A 35 8.93 5.87 -12.52
C GLU A 35 7.76 6.70 -11.99
N GLU A 36 6.54 6.39 -12.39
CA GLU A 36 5.33 7.11 -11.95
C GLU A 36 5.08 6.91 -10.45
N TYR A 37 5.36 5.73 -9.94
CA TYR A 37 5.29 5.46 -8.51
C TYR A 37 6.28 6.33 -7.74
N HIS A 38 7.52 6.40 -8.20
CA HIS A 38 8.54 7.26 -7.57
C HIS A 38 8.09 8.71 -7.55
N GLN A 39 7.70 9.26 -8.70
CA GLN A 39 7.29 10.67 -8.81
C GLN A 39 6.03 11.00 -8.00
N LYS A 40 5.00 10.13 -8.06
CA LYS A 40 3.68 10.45 -7.49
C LYS A 40 3.50 10.01 -6.04
N VAL A 41 4.25 9.02 -5.60
CA VAL A 41 4.12 8.46 -4.24
C VAL A 41 5.32 8.79 -3.39
N VAL A 42 6.55 8.45 -3.85
CA VAL A 42 7.76 8.63 -3.05
C VAL A 42 8.12 10.11 -2.91
N ASP A 43 8.20 10.85 -4.03
CA ASP A 43 8.55 12.27 -4.00
C ASP A 43 7.50 13.09 -3.24
N TYR A 44 6.21 12.77 -3.42
CA TYR A 44 5.14 13.37 -2.62
C TYR A 44 5.37 13.12 -1.12
N MET A 45 5.63 11.88 -0.74
CA MET A 45 5.86 11.51 0.65
C MET A 45 7.05 12.27 1.24
N LEU A 46 8.18 12.29 0.54
CA LEU A 46 9.38 13.01 0.99
C LEU A 46 9.12 14.52 1.14
N SER A 47 8.37 15.12 0.19
CA SER A 47 8.03 16.53 0.25
C SER A 47 7.14 16.86 1.46
N GLU A 48 6.23 15.98 1.83
CA GLU A 48 5.37 16.18 3.02
C GLU A 48 6.16 16.02 4.32
N PHE A 49 7.05 15.02 4.41
CA PHE A 49 7.96 14.91 5.55
C PHE A 49 8.85 16.15 5.72
N GLN A 50 9.35 16.74 4.61
CA GLN A 50 10.12 17.97 4.65
C GLN A 50 9.33 19.15 5.20
N LYS A 51 8.02 19.19 4.99
CA LYS A 51 7.11 20.21 5.53
C LYS A 51 6.71 19.94 7.00
N GLY A 52 7.16 18.83 7.59
CA GLY A 52 6.78 18.40 8.94
C GLY A 52 5.44 17.68 9.02
N ASN A 53 4.86 17.25 7.89
CA ASN A 53 3.66 16.44 7.83
C ASN A 53 4.00 14.95 7.92
N THR A 54 3.04 14.14 8.33
CA THR A 54 3.13 12.67 8.27
C THR A 54 2.21 12.15 7.15
N PRO A 55 2.73 11.94 5.93
CA PRO A 55 1.93 11.46 4.82
C PRO A 55 1.62 9.96 4.94
N ASN A 56 0.54 9.54 4.28
CA ASN A 56 0.26 8.12 4.08
C ASN A 56 0.48 7.75 2.61
N PRO A 57 1.60 7.10 2.26
CA PRO A 57 1.92 6.74 0.88
C PRO A 57 0.97 5.71 0.29
N ASP A 58 0.31 4.86 1.09
CA ASP A 58 -0.64 3.87 0.59
C ASP A 58 -1.89 4.53 -0.01
N ILE A 59 -2.34 5.64 0.57
CA ILE A 59 -3.45 6.43 0.01
C ILE A 59 -3.06 6.99 -1.35
N MET A 60 -1.83 7.52 -1.48
CA MET A 60 -1.33 8.05 -2.76
C MET A 60 -1.12 6.95 -3.79
N CYS A 61 -0.60 5.80 -3.38
CA CYS A 61 -0.47 4.62 -4.24
C CYS A 61 -1.84 4.18 -4.78
N ASN A 62 -2.84 4.09 -3.93
CA ASN A 62 -4.20 3.76 -4.35
C ASN A 62 -4.74 4.81 -5.33
N GLN A 63 -4.67 6.11 -4.97
CA GLN A 63 -5.19 7.21 -5.79
C GLN A 63 -4.51 7.29 -7.16
N GLU A 64 -3.18 7.35 -7.21
CA GLU A 64 -2.45 7.72 -8.43
C GLU A 64 -2.03 6.51 -9.27
N ILE A 65 -1.74 5.37 -8.64
CA ILE A 65 -1.22 4.20 -9.36
C ILE A 65 -2.33 3.16 -9.61
N LYS A 66 -2.96 2.61 -8.54
CA LYS A 66 -3.87 1.47 -8.71
C LYS A 66 -5.21 1.84 -9.32
N PHE A 67 -5.83 2.93 -8.84
CA PHE A 67 -7.17 3.33 -9.28
C PHE A 67 -7.19 4.48 -10.29
N LYS A 68 -6.01 4.89 -10.77
CA LYS A 68 -5.88 5.84 -11.87
C LYS A 68 -5.02 5.25 -12.98
N LEU A 69 -3.71 5.22 -12.85
CA LEU A 69 -2.81 4.79 -13.91
C LEU A 69 -3.07 3.34 -14.36
N PHE A 70 -3.14 2.38 -13.42
CA PHE A 70 -3.46 1.00 -13.77
C PHE A 70 -4.88 0.87 -14.34
N TYR A 71 -5.85 1.61 -13.78
CA TYR A 71 -7.22 1.64 -14.31
C TYR A 71 -7.25 2.15 -15.77
N GLU A 72 -6.57 3.26 -16.07
CA GLU A 72 -6.46 3.83 -17.42
C GLU A 72 -5.85 2.82 -18.40
N VAL A 73 -4.70 2.22 -18.04
CA VAL A 73 -4.04 1.19 -18.86
C VAL A 73 -4.91 -0.05 -19.04
N ALA A 74 -5.61 -0.50 -18.00
CA ALA A 74 -6.53 -1.63 -18.13
C ALA A 74 -7.67 -1.34 -19.11
N LYS A 75 -8.24 -0.14 -19.08
CA LYS A 75 -9.27 0.32 -20.05
C LYS A 75 -8.74 0.35 -21.47
N GLU A 76 -7.54 0.88 -21.68
CA GLU A 76 -6.87 0.89 -22.99
C GLU A 76 -6.63 -0.52 -23.54
N GLN A 77 -6.41 -1.48 -22.64
CA GLN A 77 -6.26 -2.91 -22.99
C GLN A 77 -7.60 -3.63 -23.16
N GLY A 78 -8.72 -2.92 -23.10
CA GLY A 78 -10.06 -3.44 -23.36
C GLY A 78 -10.77 -4.02 -22.12
N ALA A 79 -10.31 -3.73 -20.91
CA ALA A 79 -11.03 -4.13 -19.70
C ALA A 79 -12.26 -3.26 -19.49
N ASP A 80 -13.40 -3.86 -19.20
CA ASP A 80 -14.61 -3.14 -18.80
C ASP A 80 -14.56 -2.72 -17.33
N LEU A 81 -14.00 -3.59 -16.49
CA LEU A 81 -13.89 -3.42 -15.04
C LEU A 81 -12.50 -3.85 -14.57
N ILE A 82 -12.09 -3.33 -13.42
CA ILE A 82 -10.95 -3.86 -12.68
C ILE A 82 -11.44 -4.56 -11.40
N ALA A 83 -10.64 -5.49 -10.88
CA ALA A 83 -10.88 -6.10 -9.58
C ALA A 83 -9.64 -5.97 -8.70
N THR A 84 -9.83 -5.72 -7.42
CA THR A 84 -8.72 -5.57 -6.48
C THR A 84 -8.93 -6.40 -5.21
N GLY A 85 -7.83 -6.83 -4.59
CA GLY A 85 -7.84 -7.59 -3.34
C GLY A 85 -8.06 -6.74 -2.07
N HIS A 86 -8.56 -5.52 -2.19
CA HIS A 86 -8.86 -4.71 -1.03
C HIS A 86 -10.09 -5.23 -0.28
N TYR A 87 -10.01 -5.23 1.05
CA TYR A 87 -11.16 -5.42 1.91
C TYR A 87 -11.97 -4.11 1.97
N ALA A 88 -12.79 -3.92 0.97
CA ALA A 88 -13.73 -2.83 0.80
C ALA A 88 -14.95 -3.37 0.04
N SER A 89 -16.00 -2.61 -0.05
CA SER A 89 -17.19 -2.92 -0.88
C SER A 89 -17.64 -1.67 -1.63
N SER A 90 -18.53 -1.84 -2.61
CA SER A 90 -19.11 -0.76 -3.38
C SER A 90 -20.52 -1.13 -3.82
N ASP A 91 -21.37 -0.10 -3.93
CA ASP A 91 -22.68 -0.19 -4.60
C ASP A 91 -22.64 0.43 -6.01
N SER A 92 -21.46 0.54 -6.61
CA SER A 92 -21.15 1.20 -7.88
C SER A 92 -21.24 2.73 -7.86
N LYS A 93 -21.63 3.32 -6.75
CA LYS A 93 -21.70 4.77 -6.54
C LYS A 93 -20.88 5.19 -5.32
N ASN A 94 -21.04 4.45 -4.25
CA ASN A 94 -20.40 4.74 -2.98
C ASN A 94 -19.37 3.65 -2.63
N LEU A 95 -18.28 4.05 -2.03
CA LEU A 95 -17.34 3.15 -1.38
C LEU A 95 -17.91 2.77 -0.01
N LEU A 96 -18.00 1.47 0.27
CA LEU A 96 -18.59 0.91 1.48
C LEU A 96 -17.54 0.11 2.26
N LYS A 97 -17.71 0.05 3.59
CA LYS A 97 -16.85 -0.75 4.46
C LYS A 97 -16.99 -2.25 4.16
N ALA A 98 -15.89 -2.98 4.38
CA ALA A 98 -15.92 -4.42 4.35
C ALA A 98 -16.65 -5.02 5.55
N VAL A 99 -17.08 -6.27 5.41
CA VAL A 99 -17.67 -7.05 6.51
C VAL A 99 -16.63 -7.34 7.60
N ASP A 100 -15.40 -7.66 7.20
CA ASP A 100 -14.27 -7.84 8.13
C ASP A 100 -13.76 -6.49 8.62
N GLN A 101 -14.24 -6.04 9.77
CA GLN A 101 -13.87 -4.75 10.36
C GLN A 101 -12.39 -4.68 10.77
N ASN A 102 -11.74 -5.82 11.04
CA ASN A 102 -10.31 -5.86 11.39
C ASN A 102 -9.42 -5.72 10.15
N LYS A 103 -9.95 -6.01 8.96
CA LYS A 103 -9.24 -5.93 7.69
C LYS A 103 -9.76 -4.82 6.77
N ASP A 104 -10.77 -4.08 7.18
CA ASP A 104 -11.34 -2.99 6.39
C ASP A 104 -10.25 -2.02 5.92
N GLN A 105 -10.21 -1.79 4.61
CA GLN A 105 -9.23 -0.94 3.95
C GLN A 105 -9.87 0.30 3.30
N THR A 106 -11.12 0.57 3.60
CA THR A 106 -11.86 1.73 3.05
C THR A 106 -11.15 3.05 3.34
N TYR A 107 -10.50 3.15 4.51
CA TYR A 107 -9.70 4.31 4.88
C TYR A 107 -8.61 4.63 3.84
N PHE A 108 -7.99 3.63 3.23
CA PHE A 108 -6.93 3.83 2.24
C PHE A 108 -7.44 4.18 0.85
N LEU A 109 -8.78 4.17 0.65
CA LEU A 109 -9.44 4.33 -0.65
C LEU A 109 -10.27 5.62 -0.76
N TYR A 110 -10.33 6.45 0.28
CA TYR A 110 -11.21 7.62 0.30
C TYR A 110 -10.91 8.68 -0.77
N ARG A 111 -9.75 8.61 -1.42
CA ARG A 111 -9.31 9.56 -2.46
C ARG A 111 -9.46 9.03 -3.89
N ILE A 112 -9.93 7.82 -4.09
CA ILE A 112 -10.19 7.30 -5.45
C ILE A 112 -11.39 8.00 -6.06
N SER A 113 -11.41 8.13 -7.40
CA SER A 113 -12.49 8.82 -8.10
C SER A 113 -13.80 8.02 -8.08
N GLU A 114 -14.93 8.70 -8.23
CA GLU A 114 -16.25 8.06 -8.38
C GLU A 114 -16.28 7.10 -9.58
N GLU A 115 -15.63 7.47 -10.68
CA GLU A 115 -15.51 6.62 -11.87
C GLU A 115 -14.76 5.33 -11.56
N ALA A 116 -13.64 5.41 -10.81
CA ALA A 116 -12.89 4.24 -10.38
C ALA A 116 -13.71 3.35 -9.45
N VAL A 117 -14.48 3.93 -8.51
CA VAL A 117 -15.40 3.18 -7.65
C VAL A 117 -16.45 2.43 -8.47
N ALA A 118 -17.06 3.11 -9.46
CA ALA A 118 -18.09 2.53 -10.32
C ALA A 118 -17.57 1.39 -11.21
N SER A 119 -16.28 1.44 -11.56
CA SER A 119 -15.62 0.48 -12.46
C SER A 119 -14.76 -0.57 -11.73
N THR A 120 -14.84 -0.62 -10.39
CA THR A 120 -14.05 -1.56 -9.59
C THR A 120 -14.93 -2.57 -8.86
N ILE A 121 -14.54 -3.84 -8.97
CA ILE A 121 -15.09 -4.93 -8.16
C ILE A 121 -14.16 -5.15 -6.95
N PHE A 122 -14.76 -5.27 -5.77
CA PHE A 122 -14.09 -5.61 -4.52
C PHE A 122 -14.54 -7.00 -4.04
N PRO A 123 -13.96 -8.09 -4.56
CA PRO A 123 -14.44 -9.45 -4.27
C PRO A 123 -14.36 -9.82 -2.80
N LEU A 124 -13.41 -9.24 -2.06
CA LEU A 124 -13.17 -9.55 -0.65
C LEU A 124 -14.07 -8.78 0.33
N GLY A 125 -14.85 -7.82 -0.17
CA GLY A 125 -15.65 -6.93 0.69
C GLY A 125 -16.71 -7.64 1.55
N ARG A 126 -17.13 -8.84 1.14
CA ARG A 126 -18.15 -9.65 1.83
C ARG A 126 -17.58 -10.87 2.55
N LEU A 127 -16.26 -11.00 2.61
CA LEU A 127 -15.58 -12.14 3.19
C LEU A 127 -14.70 -11.71 4.37
N ASN A 128 -14.62 -12.56 5.39
CA ASN A 128 -13.64 -12.40 6.45
C ASN A 128 -12.30 -13.04 6.04
N LYS A 129 -11.22 -12.57 6.61
CA LYS A 129 -9.87 -13.07 6.28
C LYS A 129 -9.70 -14.59 6.42
N PRO A 130 -10.22 -15.24 7.46
CA PRO A 130 -10.20 -16.71 7.54
C PRO A 130 -10.89 -17.40 6.37
N GLU A 131 -12.06 -16.89 5.91
CA GLU A 131 -12.78 -17.42 4.76
C GLU A 131 -11.96 -17.29 3.47
N VAL A 132 -11.30 -16.15 3.27
CA VAL A 132 -10.41 -15.93 2.11
C VAL A 132 -9.24 -16.92 2.12
N LYS A 133 -8.61 -17.17 3.28
CA LYS A 133 -7.54 -18.16 3.42
C LYS A 133 -8.05 -19.57 3.15
N GLN A 134 -9.24 -19.89 3.63
CA GLN A 134 -9.85 -21.21 3.38
C GLN A 134 -10.13 -21.40 1.89
N LEU A 135 -10.72 -20.40 1.22
CA LEU A 135 -10.95 -20.45 -0.23
C LEU A 135 -9.65 -20.65 -1.02
N ALA A 136 -8.57 -19.96 -0.64
CA ALA A 136 -7.27 -20.15 -1.26
C ALA A 136 -6.72 -21.56 -1.05
N ALA A 137 -6.88 -22.11 0.15
CA ALA A 137 -6.45 -23.48 0.47
C ALA A 137 -7.28 -24.53 -0.28
N ASP A 138 -8.61 -24.38 -0.33
CA ASP A 138 -9.53 -25.29 -1.03
C ASP A 138 -9.25 -25.32 -2.55
N ASN A 139 -8.79 -24.20 -3.10
CA ASN A 139 -8.32 -24.11 -4.49
C ASN A 139 -6.83 -24.46 -4.64
N HIS A 140 -6.22 -24.99 -3.59
CA HIS A 140 -4.81 -25.42 -3.57
C HIS A 140 -3.82 -24.34 -4.00
N LEU A 141 -4.09 -23.06 -3.72
CA LEU A 141 -3.16 -21.97 -4.03
C LEU A 141 -1.95 -22.02 -3.09
N ASP A 142 -0.74 -21.98 -3.64
CA ASP A 142 0.50 -22.16 -2.89
C ASP A 142 0.73 -21.04 -1.85
N ASN A 143 0.16 -19.86 -2.10
CA ASN A 143 0.26 -18.69 -1.23
C ASN A 143 -0.87 -18.58 -0.19
N ALA A 144 -1.74 -19.61 -0.04
CA ALA A 144 -2.85 -19.58 0.92
C ALA A 144 -2.43 -19.26 2.36
N TYR A 145 -1.24 -19.71 2.76
CA TYR A 145 -0.69 -19.52 4.10
C TYR A 145 0.48 -18.51 4.15
N LYS A 146 0.77 -17.81 3.04
CA LYS A 146 1.78 -16.76 3.01
C LYS A 146 1.47 -15.70 4.07
N LYS A 147 2.51 -15.27 4.80
CA LYS A 147 2.38 -14.14 5.74
C LYS A 147 2.06 -12.87 4.97
N GLU A 148 1.24 -12.03 5.57
CA GLU A 148 0.94 -10.72 5.01
C GLU A 148 2.16 -9.81 5.11
N SER A 149 2.41 -9.03 4.06
CA SER A 149 3.38 -7.95 4.13
C SER A 149 2.90 -6.91 5.14
N MET A 150 3.78 -6.54 6.07
CA MET A 150 3.54 -5.50 7.06
C MET A 150 4.34 -4.26 6.65
N GLY A 151 3.71 -3.09 6.72
CA GLY A 151 4.37 -1.82 6.41
C GLY A 151 4.21 -1.37 4.95
N VAL A 152 4.96 -0.33 4.61
CA VAL A 152 4.94 0.30 3.28
C VAL A 152 5.73 -0.56 2.30
N CYS A 153 5.12 -0.93 1.17
CA CYS A 153 5.63 -1.95 0.25
C CYS A 153 7.04 -1.65 -0.30
N PHE A 154 7.39 -0.39 -0.55
CA PHE A 154 8.71 -0.01 -1.09
C PHE A 154 9.78 0.20 -0.01
N VAL A 155 9.41 0.29 1.26
CA VAL A 155 10.34 0.42 2.39
C VAL A 155 10.87 -0.95 2.82
N GLY A 156 10.07 -2.02 2.59
CA GLY A 156 10.46 -3.38 2.92
C GLY A 156 10.66 -3.60 4.43
N GLU A 157 11.65 -4.43 4.77
CA GLU A 157 11.95 -4.80 6.16
C GLU A 157 12.77 -3.73 6.92
N VAL A 158 13.34 -2.75 6.21
CA VAL A 158 14.23 -1.72 6.80
C VAL A 158 13.49 -0.79 7.75
N GLY A 159 12.21 -0.53 7.47
CA GLY A 159 11.39 0.38 8.26
C GLY A 159 11.49 1.85 7.82
N MET A 160 10.44 2.61 8.10
CA MET A 160 10.30 4.00 7.65
C MET A 160 11.40 4.91 8.20
N HIS A 161 11.80 4.71 9.43
CA HIS A 161 12.83 5.51 10.10
C HIS A 161 14.19 5.45 9.36
N ASP A 162 14.64 4.23 9.05
CA ASP A 162 15.93 4.04 8.37
C ASP A 162 15.84 4.45 6.90
N PHE A 163 14.69 4.22 6.26
CA PHE A 163 14.42 4.74 4.92
C PHE A 163 14.55 6.27 4.86
N LEU A 164 13.94 6.99 5.80
CA LEU A 164 13.98 8.45 5.82
C LEU A 164 15.39 9.01 6.08
N LYS A 165 16.26 8.29 6.79
CA LYS A 165 17.65 8.70 7.02
C LYS A 165 18.49 8.78 5.75
N GLU A 166 18.11 8.08 4.68
CA GLU A 166 18.78 8.20 3.37
C GLU A 166 18.46 9.53 2.68
N TYR A 167 17.36 10.19 3.05
CA TYR A 167 16.89 11.42 2.41
C TYR A 167 16.99 12.67 3.30
N PHE A 168 17.01 12.50 4.61
CA PHE A 168 17.03 13.61 5.57
C PHE A 168 18.24 13.52 6.49
N PRO A 169 18.90 14.65 6.76
CA PRO A 169 20.02 14.67 7.68
C PRO A 169 19.57 14.37 9.11
N VAL A 170 20.40 13.63 9.83
CA VAL A 170 20.22 13.43 11.28
C VAL A 170 20.51 14.78 11.97
N THR A 171 19.49 15.35 12.57
CA THR A 171 19.57 16.64 13.29
C THR A 171 19.04 16.44 14.71
N PRO A 172 19.89 16.05 15.67
CA PRO A 172 19.47 15.79 17.03
C PRO A 172 18.83 17.02 17.69
N GLY A 173 17.81 16.74 18.51
CA GLY A 173 17.11 17.78 19.28
C GLY A 173 16.62 17.21 20.61
N GLU A 174 16.15 18.11 21.47
CA GLU A 174 15.64 17.74 22.80
C GLU A 174 14.18 17.30 22.71
N VAL A 175 13.85 16.22 23.44
CA VAL A 175 12.48 15.83 23.73
C VAL A 175 12.05 16.52 25.01
N ILE A 176 11.06 17.40 24.93
CA ILE A 176 10.59 18.22 26.03
C ILE A 176 9.20 17.75 26.47
N ASP A 177 9.05 17.44 27.73
CA ASP A 177 7.73 17.19 28.31
C ASP A 177 6.92 18.49 28.35
N ARG A 178 5.74 18.45 27.74
CA ARG A 178 4.89 19.63 27.57
C ARG A 178 4.38 20.23 28.87
N GLU A 179 4.14 19.40 29.88
CA GLU A 179 3.55 19.85 31.15
C GLU A 179 4.61 20.43 32.08
N SER A 180 5.72 19.72 32.24
CA SER A 180 6.82 20.15 33.14
C SER A 180 7.84 21.07 32.49
N ASN A 181 7.83 21.18 31.17
CA ASN A 181 8.82 21.87 30.35
C ASN A 181 10.27 21.38 30.60
N GLN A 182 10.42 20.13 31.03
CA GLN A 182 11.70 19.50 31.27
C GLN A 182 12.17 18.70 30.05
N VAL A 183 13.47 18.67 29.83
CA VAL A 183 14.10 17.80 28.85
C VAL A 183 14.04 16.36 29.38
N VAL A 184 13.34 15.47 28.68
CA VAL A 184 13.16 14.06 29.04
C VAL A 184 13.93 13.10 28.14
N GLY A 185 14.57 13.60 27.07
CA GLY A 185 15.36 12.78 26.16
C GLY A 185 15.95 13.59 25.01
N VAL A 186 16.53 12.85 24.06
CA VAL A 186 17.06 13.38 22.80
C VAL A 186 16.55 12.53 21.65
N HIS A 187 16.15 13.18 20.54
CA HIS A 187 15.79 12.53 19.30
C HIS A 187 16.85 12.78 18.23
N ASP A 188 16.93 11.96 17.20
CA ASP A 188 17.89 12.07 16.09
C ASP A 188 17.39 12.95 14.92
N GLY A 189 16.18 13.44 15.00
CA GLY A 189 15.56 14.37 14.05
C GLY A 189 14.04 14.29 14.13
N ALA A 190 13.35 15.41 14.29
CA ALA A 190 11.89 15.44 14.42
C ALA A 190 11.17 14.82 13.21
N VAL A 191 11.78 14.89 12.02
CA VAL A 191 11.24 14.32 10.77
C VAL A 191 11.06 12.79 10.83
N PHE A 192 11.79 12.11 11.71
CA PHE A 192 11.74 10.64 11.85
C PHE A 192 10.62 10.14 12.77
N TYR A 193 9.89 11.03 13.41
CA TYR A 193 8.85 10.70 14.37
C TYR A 193 7.50 11.21 13.91
N THR A 194 6.46 10.43 14.20
CA THR A 194 5.07 10.77 13.92
C THR A 194 4.34 11.11 15.19
N ILE A 195 3.32 11.97 15.09
CA ILE A 195 2.43 12.29 16.21
C ILE A 195 1.44 11.15 16.40
N GLY A 196 1.31 10.64 17.62
CA GLY A 196 0.35 9.59 17.98
C GLY A 196 0.96 8.31 18.49
#